data_2e085eef38488c8c611126e5ab3cf0d5
#
_entry.id   2e085eef38488c8c611126e5ab3cf0d5
#
_cell.length_a   1.000
_cell.length_b   1.000
_cell.length_c   1.000
_cell.angle_alpha   90.00
_cell.angle_beta   90.00
_cell.angle_gamma   90.00
#
_symmetry.space_group_name_H-M   'P 1'
#
loop_
_entity.id
_entity.type
_entity.pdbx_description
1 polymer ?
#
loop_
_entity_poly.entity_id
_entity_poly.type
_entity_poly.pdbx_seq_one_letter_code
_entity_poly.pdbx_strand_id
1 'polypeptide(L)'
;MKRPYYLLTVIVGAVIVLLLSAFAYYGAAANARVVAELRNNPQGMRAEIVMLLTFQSGRELPVNYLREGNQVFVGADGRWWREFRAGNVPVTLLIQGQEYSGRARTVMDNAEYTHDVFQRLRPNVPEWLPDWLDAYLIVIDLDV
;
A
#
# COMPACT_ATOMS: atom_id res chain seq x y z
N MET A 1 6.13 -26.83 42.93
CA MET A 1 7.21 -26.43 41.99
C MET A 1 6.73 -26.21 40.55
N LYS A 2 5.76 -25.31 40.30
CA LYS A 2 5.26 -25.00 38.93
C LYS A 2 5.45 -23.51 38.55
N ARG A 3 6.20 -22.73 39.31
CA ARG A 3 6.35 -21.28 39.13
C ARG A 3 7.35 -20.79 38.08
N PRO A 4 8.41 -21.50 37.66
CA PRO A 4 9.36 -20.93 36.69
C PRO A 4 8.81 -20.80 35.26
N TYR A 5 7.89 -21.66 34.86
CA TYR A 5 7.34 -21.62 33.49
C TYR A 5 6.39 -20.42 33.25
N TYR A 6 5.63 -20.01 34.27
CA TYR A 6 4.77 -18.82 34.17
C TYR A 6 5.58 -17.55 33.98
N LEU A 7 6.68 -17.42 34.68
CA LEU A 7 7.56 -16.25 34.53
C LEU A 7 8.14 -16.16 33.12
N LEU A 8 8.61 -17.30 32.58
CA LEU A 8 9.13 -17.39 31.23
C LEU A 8 8.06 -17.04 30.17
N THR A 9 6.85 -17.57 30.34
CA THR A 9 5.74 -17.28 29.42
C THR A 9 5.36 -15.79 29.42
N VAL A 10 5.33 -15.16 30.58
CA VAL A 10 5.04 -13.71 30.71
C VAL A 10 6.14 -12.88 30.08
N ILE A 11 7.41 -13.23 30.29
CA ILE A 11 8.55 -12.52 29.70
C ILE A 11 8.51 -12.65 28.15
N VAL A 12 8.31 -13.86 27.65
CA VAL A 12 8.21 -14.09 26.18
C VAL A 12 7.03 -13.30 25.60
N GLY A 13 5.87 -13.33 26.25
CA GLY A 13 4.71 -12.54 25.82
C GLY A 13 4.98 -11.03 25.79
N ALA A 14 5.63 -10.51 26.84
CA ALA A 14 6.00 -9.09 26.89
C ALA A 14 7.00 -8.70 25.79
N VAL A 15 7.98 -9.55 25.53
CA VAL A 15 8.95 -9.32 24.44
C VAL A 15 8.27 -9.31 23.07
N ILE A 16 7.34 -10.25 22.82
CA ILE A 16 6.58 -10.28 21.55
C ILE A 16 5.75 -9.00 21.39
N VAL A 17 5.05 -8.56 22.42
CA VAL A 17 4.26 -7.32 22.38
C VAL A 17 5.15 -6.10 22.11
N LEU A 18 6.32 -6.02 22.75
CA LEU A 18 7.29 -4.94 22.53
C LEU A 18 7.81 -4.93 21.08
N LEU A 19 8.15 -6.10 20.53
CA LEU A 19 8.62 -6.23 19.15
C LEU A 19 7.53 -5.84 18.15
N LEU A 20 6.29 -6.28 18.35
CA LEU A 20 5.17 -5.91 17.48
C LEU A 20 4.87 -4.41 17.54
N SER A 21 4.92 -3.82 18.76
CA SER A 21 4.73 -2.38 18.95
C SER A 21 5.84 -1.55 18.28
N ALA A 22 7.09 -1.98 18.43
CA ALA A 22 8.22 -1.36 17.77
C ALA A 22 8.10 -1.45 16.25
N PHE A 23 7.74 -2.61 15.71
CA PHE A 23 7.54 -2.80 14.27
C PHE A 23 6.43 -1.89 13.72
N ALA A 24 5.29 -1.81 14.42
CA ALA A 24 4.19 -0.91 14.02
C ALA A 24 4.61 0.58 14.07
N TYR A 25 5.34 0.98 15.12
CA TYR A 25 5.86 2.35 15.26
C TYR A 25 6.83 2.72 14.14
N TYR A 26 7.81 1.86 13.84
CA TYR A 26 8.77 2.11 12.76
C TYR A 26 8.11 2.16 11.39
N GLY A 27 7.12 1.30 11.14
CA GLY A 27 6.34 1.34 9.90
C GLY A 27 5.57 2.64 9.73
N ALA A 28 4.89 3.10 10.79
CA ALA A 28 4.16 4.37 10.77
C ALA A 28 5.10 5.58 10.59
N ALA A 29 6.26 5.57 11.27
CA ALA A 29 7.26 6.62 11.14
C ALA A 29 7.89 6.67 9.73
N ALA A 30 8.13 5.50 9.12
CA ALA A 30 8.63 5.40 7.75
C ALA A 30 7.61 5.97 6.75
N ASN A 31 6.32 5.62 6.88
CA ASN A 31 5.28 6.19 6.05
C ASN A 31 5.16 7.72 6.21
N ALA A 32 5.21 8.23 7.44
CA ALA A 32 5.16 9.67 7.70
C ALA A 32 6.31 10.44 7.02
N ARG A 33 7.51 9.86 7.00
CA ARG A 33 8.68 10.46 6.30
C ARG A 33 8.44 10.50 4.80
N VAL A 34 7.92 9.43 4.21
CA VAL A 34 7.61 9.38 2.77
C VAL A 34 6.53 10.40 2.42
N VAL A 35 5.47 10.50 3.21
CA VAL A 35 4.42 11.53 3.04
C VAL A 35 5.01 12.94 3.04
N ALA A 36 5.87 13.24 4.02
CA ALA A 36 6.54 14.54 4.12
C ALA A 36 7.44 14.81 2.90
N GLU A 37 8.19 13.80 2.44
CA GLU A 37 9.06 13.91 1.26
C GLU A 37 8.24 14.19 -0.01
N LEU A 38 7.14 13.46 -0.25
CA LEU A 38 6.27 13.67 -1.41
C LEU A 38 5.66 15.07 -1.46
N ARG A 39 5.35 15.65 -0.29
CA ARG A 39 4.81 17.02 -0.19
C ARG A 39 5.88 18.10 -0.33
N ASN A 40 7.06 17.88 0.25
CA ASN A 40 8.13 18.86 0.26
C ASN A 40 8.99 18.85 -1.02
N ASN A 41 9.05 17.68 -1.70
CA ASN A 41 9.80 17.50 -2.95
C ASN A 41 8.96 16.77 -4.00
N PRO A 42 7.89 17.41 -4.51
CA PRO A 42 6.92 16.77 -5.40
C PRO A 42 7.49 16.38 -6.77
N GLN A 43 8.65 16.91 -7.15
CA GLN A 43 9.36 16.59 -8.40
C GLN A 43 10.60 15.71 -8.15
N GLY A 44 10.77 15.19 -6.94
CA GLY A 44 11.87 14.28 -6.61
C GLY A 44 11.68 12.89 -7.24
N MET A 45 12.77 12.13 -7.36
CA MET A 45 12.76 10.78 -7.94
C MET A 45 11.75 9.84 -7.28
N ARG A 46 11.49 10.02 -5.98
CA ARG A 46 10.47 9.22 -5.28
C ARG A 46 9.07 9.49 -5.80
N ALA A 47 8.73 10.75 -6.09
CA ALA A 47 7.40 11.13 -6.58
C ALA A 47 7.11 10.62 -8.01
N GLU A 48 8.13 10.16 -8.75
CA GLU A 48 7.94 9.51 -10.04
C GLU A 48 7.32 8.12 -9.91
N ILE A 49 7.58 7.43 -8.79
CA ILE A 49 7.16 6.03 -8.57
C ILE A 49 6.21 5.85 -7.37
N VAL A 50 6.13 6.83 -6.47
CA VAL A 50 5.28 6.80 -5.27
C VAL A 50 4.33 7.99 -5.30
N MET A 51 3.05 7.72 -5.09
CA MET A 51 2.01 8.74 -4.89
C MET A 51 1.42 8.63 -3.49
N LEU A 52 0.63 9.62 -3.09
CA LEU A 52 -0.15 9.58 -1.87
C LEU A 52 -1.60 9.27 -2.21
N LEU A 53 -2.09 8.14 -1.71
CA LEU A 53 -3.48 7.73 -1.82
C LEU A 53 -4.23 8.15 -0.56
N THR A 54 -5.27 8.97 -0.71
CA THR A 54 -6.15 9.41 0.38
C THR A 54 -7.50 8.70 0.27
N PHE A 55 -7.83 7.96 1.34
CA PHE A 55 -9.10 7.24 1.47
C PHE A 55 -10.23 8.19 1.89
N GLN A 56 -11.48 7.76 1.75
CA GLN A 56 -12.65 8.52 2.24
C GLN A 56 -12.58 8.86 3.73
N SER A 57 -11.93 8.02 4.52
CA SER A 57 -11.71 8.26 5.96
C SER A 57 -10.74 9.40 6.26
N GLY A 58 -10.07 9.96 5.25
CA GLY A 58 -8.97 10.91 5.40
C GLY A 58 -7.61 10.26 5.67
N ARG A 59 -7.55 8.93 5.79
CA ARG A 59 -6.27 8.21 5.92
C ARG A 59 -5.46 8.34 4.64
N GLU A 60 -4.18 8.63 4.79
CA GLU A 60 -3.23 8.74 3.69
C GLU A 60 -2.26 7.56 3.69
N LEU A 61 -1.96 7.03 2.52
CA LEU A 61 -1.04 5.93 2.33
C LEU A 61 -0.11 6.20 1.13
N PRO A 62 1.22 6.24 1.33
CA PRO A 62 2.14 6.28 0.21
C PRO A 62 2.17 4.91 -0.47
N VAL A 63 1.97 4.89 -1.78
CA VAL A 63 1.89 3.68 -2.59
C VAL A 63 2.63 3.84 -3.91
N ASN A 64 3.27 2.77 -4.37
CA ASN A 64 3.82 2.73 -5.72
C ASN A 64 2.68 2.73 -6.73
N TYR A 65 2.86 3.46 -7.82
CA TYR A 65 1.84 3.60 -8.85
C TYR A 65 2.41 3.50 -10.26
N LEU A 66 1.53 3.14 -11.18
CA LEU A 66 1.74 3.28 -12.62
C LEU A 66 0.55 4.07 -13.18
N ARG A 67 0.81 5.13 -13.93
CA ARG A 67 -0.23 5.92 -14.58
C ARG A 67 -0.21 5.72 -16.09
N GLU A 68 -1.34 5.37 -16.64
CA GLU A 68 -1.54 5.23 -18.08
C GLU A 68 -2.81 6.00 -18.47
N GLY A 69 -2.62 7.18 -19.06
CA GLY A 69 -3.73 8.08 -19.40
C GLY A 69 -4.53 8.52 -18.18
N ASN A 70 -5.81 8.14 -18.15
CA ASN A 70 -6.74 8.44 -17.06
C ASN A 70 -6.85 7.32 -16.02
N GLN A 71 -6.02 6.30 -16.11
CA GLN A 71 -5.99 5.21 -15.15
C GLN A 71 -4.71 5.22 -14.33
N VAL A 72 -4.85 4.90 -13.06
CA VAL A 72 -3.74 4.70 -12.13
C VAL A 72 -3.85 3.30 -11.53
N PHE A 73 -2.75 2.56 -11.59
CA PHE A 73 -2.64 1.19 -11.10
C PHE A 73 -1.81 1.15 -9.83
N VAL A 74 -2.27 0.39 -8.84
CA VAL A 74 -1.61 0.23 -7.53
C VAL A 74 -1.66 -1.22 -7.11
N GLY A 75 -0.58 -1.72 -6.54
CA GLY A 75 -0.55 -3.02 -5.89
C GLY A 75 -0.81 -2.89 -4.38
N ALA A 76 -1.82 -3.59 -3.88
CA ALA A 76 -2.17 -3.59 -2.48
C ALA A 76 -1.59 -4.83 -1.78
N ASP A 77 -0.49 -4.65 -1.05
CA ASP A 77 0.18 -5.73 -0.29
C ASP A 77 -0.49 -6.02 1.07
N GLY A 78 -1.38 -5.11 1.54
CA GLY A 78 -2.09 -5.23 2.79
C GLY A 78 -3.59 -5.45 2.60
N ARG A 79 -4.32 -5.54 3.70
CA ARG A 79 -5.78 -5.79 3.67
C ARG A 79 -6.63 -4.61 3.20
N TRP A 80 -6.04 -3.45 2.98
CA TRP A 80 -6.74 -2.22 2.60
C TRP A 80 -7.41 -2.29 1.21
N TRP A 81 -7.03 -3.25 0.34
CA TRP A 81 -7.72 -3.53 -0.91
C TRP A 81 -9.22 -3.81 -0.73
N ARG A 82 -9.62 -4.30 0.47
CA ARG A 82 -11.01 -4.63 0.79
C ARG A 82 -11.92 -3.40 0.80
N GLU A 83 -11.37 -2.22 1.05
CA GLU A 83 -12.11 -0.96 1.02
C GLU A 83 -12.61 -0.63 -0.40
N PHE A 84 -11.95 -1.17 -1.42
CA PHE A 84 -12.29 -0.97 -2.83
C PHE A 84 -13.01 -2.15 -3.49
N ARG A 85 -13.31 -3.18 -2.74
CA ARG A 85 -13.96 -4.41 -3.24
C ARG A 85 -15.35 -4.17 -3.82
N ALA A 86 -16.11 -3.23 -3.26
CA ALA A 86 -17.42 -2.86 -3.78
C ALA A 86 -17.36 -2.14 -5.14
N GLY A 87 -16.19 -1.64 -5.52
CA GLY A 87 -15.96 -0.87 -6.73
C GLY A 87 -16.46 0.58 -6.62
N ASN A 88 -15.98 1.41 -7.52
CA ASN A 88 -16.41 2.81 -7.66
C ASN A 88 -16.28 3.66 -6.37
N VAL A 89 -15.25 3.38 -5.57
CA VAL A 89 -15.02 4.07 -4.29
C VAL A 89 -14.24 5.36 -4.53
N PRO A 90 -14.75 6.54 -4.09
CA PRO A 90 -14.04 7.81 -4.25
C PRO A 90 -12.71 7.82 -3.50
N VAL A 91 -11.68 8.34 -4.15
CA VAL A 91 -10.35 8.55 -3.58
C VAL A 91 -9.75 9.86 -4.09
N THR A 92 -8.77 10.38 -3.37
CA THR A 92 -7.92 11.49 -3.82
C THR A 92 -6.49 10.99 -3.94
N LEU A 93 -5.79 11.42 -4.98
CA LEU A 93 -4.41 11.08 -5.26
C LEU A 93 -3.56 12.34 -5.31
N LEU A 94 -2.40 12.33 -4.67
CA LEU A 94 -1.37 13.34 -4.88
C LEU A 94 -0.24 12.70 -5.70
N ILE A 95 -0.11 13.10 -6.96
CA ILE A 95 0.88 12.61 -7.92
C ILE A 95 1.76 13.78 -8.34
N GLN A 96 3.05 13.71 -8.04
CA GLN A 96 4.03 14.75 -8.40
C GLN A 96 3.59 16.17 -8.04
N GLY A 97 2.96 16.32 -6.87
CA GLY A 97 2.48 17.60 -6.35
C GLY A 97 1.12 18.06 -6.90
N GLN A 98 0.52 17.31 -7.80
CA GLN A 98 -0.81 17.59 -8.34
C GLN A 98 -1.85 16.66 -7.74
N GLU A 99 -2.98 17.24 -7.29
CA GLU A 99 -4.09 16.49 -6.74
C GLU A 99 -5.07 16.07 -7.84
N TYR A 100 -5.52 14.81 -7.75
CA TYR A 100 -6.51 14.21 -8.63
C TYR A 100 -7.60 13.54 -7.81
N SER A 101 -8.84 13.65 -8.26
CA SER A 101 -9.94 12.82 -7.78
C SER A 101 -10.13 11.63 -8.70
N GLY A 102 -10.61 10.51 -8.15
CA GLY A 102 -10.87 9.32 -8.95
C GLY A 102 -11.72 8.29 -8.23
N ARG A 103 -12.00 7.21 -8.94
CA ARG A 103 -12.82 6.08 -8.47
C ARG A 103 -12.00 4.80 -8.46
N ALA A 104 -11.83 4.21 -7.29
CA ALA A 104 -11.03 3.01 -7.09
C ALA A 104 -11.88 1.75 -7.07
N ARG A 105 -11.32 0.68 -7.65
CA ARG A 105 -11.87 -0.68 -7.59
C ARG A 105 -10.75 -1.70 -7.47
N THR A 106 -11.03 -2.81 -6.80
CA THR A 106 -10.13 -3.99 -6.77
C THR A 106 -10.47 -4.91 -7.93
N VAL A 107 -9.45 -5.37 -8.65
CA VAL A 107 -9.61 -6.41 -9.69
C VAL A 107 -9.60 -7.77 -9.01
N MET A 108 -10.71 -8.51 -9.10
CA MET A 108 -10.89 -9.80 -8.42
C MET A 108 -10.84 -11.00 -9.36
N ASP A 109 -11.32 -10.84 -10.60
CA ASP A 109 -11.68 -11.97 -11.46
C ASP A 109 -10.93 -11.99 -12.80
N ASN A 110 -9.80 -11.30 -12.90
CA ASN A 110 -9.00 -11.26 -14.13
C ASN A 110 -7.50 -11.40 -13.81
N ALA A 111 -7.06 -12.65 -13.65
CA ALA A 111 -5.68 -12.97 -13.30
C ALA A 111 -4.69 -12.58 -14.41
N GLU A 112 -5.06 -12.75 -15.68
CA GLU A 112 -4.22 -12.42 -16.85
C GLU A 112 -3.97 -10.90 -16.91
N TYR A 113 -5.03 -10.10 -16.80
CA TYR A 113 -4.93 -8.65 -16.76
C TYR A 113 -4.12 -8.17 -15.55
N THR A 114 -4.36 -8.75 -14.38
CA THR A 114 -3.61 -8.44 -13.16
C THR A 114 -2.12 -8.71 -13.35
N HIS A 115 -1.77 -9.87 -13.88
CA HIS A 115 -0.38 -10.25 -14.15
C HIS A 115 0.29 -9.27 -15.15
N ASP A 116 -0.36 -8.96 -16.26
CA ASP A 116 0.13 -8.02 -17.27
C ASP A 116 0.41 -6.62 -16.68
N VAL A 117 -0.51 -6.10 -15.86
CA VAL A 117 -0.31 -4.81 -15.20
C VAL A 117 0.82 -4.87 -14.18
N PHE A 118 0.94 -5.94 -13.39
CA PHE A 118 2.02 -6.07 -12.40
C PHE A 118 3.40 -6.16 -13.03
N GLN A 119 3.55 -6.77 -14.20
CA GLN A 119 4.83 -6.78 -14.93
C GLN A 119 5.31 -5.35 -15.26
N ARG A 120 4.38 -4.44 -15.55
CA ARG A 120 4.68 -3.02 -15.82
C ARG A 120 4.84 -2.19 -14.55
N LEU A 121 4.02 -2.45 -13.54
CA LEU A 121 4.05 -1.76 -12.25
C LEU A 121 5.28 -2.13 -11.42
N ARG A 122 5.74 -3.37 -11.51
CA ARG A 122 6.85 -3.93 -10.71
C ARG A 122 7.82 -4.73 -11.58
N PRO A 123 8.52 -4.10 -12.54
CA PRO A 123 9.35 -4.81 -13.51
C PRO A 123 10.55 -5.57 -12.91
N ASN A 124 10.90 -5.27 -11.67
CA ASN A 124 12.04 -5.89 -10.98
C ASN A 124 11.66 -7.07 -10.07
N VAL A 125 10.38 -7.44 -10.01
CA VAL A 125 9.94 -8.62 -9.24
C VAL A 125 10.23 -9.87 -10.06
N PRO A 126 10.95 -10.87 -9.51
CA PRO A 126 11.27 -12.09 -10.23
C PRO A 126 10.00 -12.91 -10.55
N GLU A 127 9.90 -13.44 -11.78
CA GLU A 127 8.76 -14.27 -12.23
C GLU A 127 8.60 -15.59 -11.45
N TRP A 128 9.66 -16.03 -10.74
CA TRP A 128 9.62 -17.25 -9.92
C TRP A 128 8.94 -17.06 -8.56
N LEU A 129 8.58 -15.81 -8.19
CA LEU A 129 7.85 -15.56 -6.95
C LEU A 129 6.46 -16.22 -7.02
N PRO A 130 6.05 -16.94 -5.97
CA PRO A 130 4.73 -17.55 -5.94
C PRO A 130 3.60 -16.53 -6.03
N ASP A 131 2.56 -16.83 -6.83
CA ASP A 131 1.38 -15.96 -7.04
C ASP A 131 0.66 -15.56 -5.74
N TRP A 132 0.78 -16.36 -4.67
CA TRP A 132 0.17 -16.03 -3.36
C TRP A 132 0.86 -14.88 -2.62
N LEU A 133 2.05 -14.46 -3.06
CA LEU A 133 2.73 -13.24 -2.63
C LEU A 133 2.29 -12.02 -3.44
N ASP A 134 1.48 -12.22 -4.47
CA ASP A 134 0.99 -11.14 -5.30
C ASP A 134 0.03 -10.25 -4.51
N ALA A 135 0.23 -8.95 -4.69
CA ALA A 135 -0.69 -7.95 -4.20
C ALA A 135 -2.00 -7.99 -4.99
N TYR A 136 -3.09 -7.50 -4.40
CA TYR A 136 -4.30 -7.23 -5.16
C TYR A 136 -4.11 -5.99 -6.04
N LEU A 137 -4.54 -6.07 -7.30
CA LEU A 137 -4.51 -4.93 -8.20
C LEU A 137 -5.69 -3.98 -7.90
N ILE A 138 -5.35 -2.73 -7.65
CA ILE A 138 -6.31 -1.62 -7.55
C ILE A 138 -6.20 -0.81 -8.83
N VAL A 139 -7.32 -0.57 -9.49
CA VAL A 139 -7.44 0.34 -10.63
C VAL A 139 -8.22 1.57 -10.19
N ILE A 140 -7.68 2.73 -10.47
CA ILE A 140 -8.29 4.02 -10.15
C ILE A 140 -8.53 4.76 -11.46
N ASP A 141 -9.79 4.99 -11.78
CA ASP A 141 -10.20 5.81 -12.92
C ASP A 141 -10.27 7.27 -12.46
N LEU A 142 -9.47 8.15 -13.06
CA LEU A 142 -9.42 9.56 -12.71
C LEU A 142 -10.65 10.30 -13.23
N ASP A 143 -11.21 11.18 -12.41
CA ASP A 143 -12.25 12.12 -12.80
C ASP A 143 -11.57 13.27 -13.60
N VAL A 144 -11.70 13.26 -14.94
CA VAL A 144 -11.06 14.24 -15.85
C VAL A 144 -12.13 15.06 -16.54
#